data_eda7c924fd87f4dcd982fc926b5ea9f5
#
_entry.id   eda7c924fd87f4dcd982fc926b5ea9f5
#
_cell.length_a   1.000
_cell.length_b   1.000
_cell.length_c   1.000
_cell.angle_alpha   90.00
_cell.angle_beta   90.00
_cell.angle_gamma   90.00
#
_symmetry.space_group_name_H-M   'P 1'
#
loop_
_entity.id
_entity.type
_entity.pdbx_description
1 polymer ?
#
loop_
_entity_poly.entity_id
_entity_poly.type
_entity_poly.pdbx_seq_one_letter_code
_entity_poly.pdbx_strand_id
1 'polypeptide(L)'
;MDASFPKTEKLCGKYAVEQLYKEGKRFVVWPLRVSYMQSQDDSSRILIWAPKSLFRHAVDRNRLRRQMREAYRLNKTLLETPYHIAFNYIDKTMQDYKVIAKAMRKALLKINQSSHEEVD
;
A
#
# COMPACT_ATOMS: atom_id res chain seq x y z
N MET A 1 -9.42 -18.64 -9.19
CA MET A 1 -8.98 -18.06 -7.96
C MET A 1 -9.00 -16.56 -8.00
N ASP A 2 -9.56 -16.03 -7.06
CA ASP A 2 -9.86 -14.65 -7.01
C ASP A 2 -8.71 -13.82 -6.51
N ALA A 3 -8.25 -12.86 -7.31
CA ALA A 3 -7.18 -11.95 -6.91
C ALA A 3 -7.72 -10.74 -6.16
N SER A 4 -9.01 -10.69 -5.91
CA SER A 4 -9.60 -9.55 -5.24
C SER A 4 -9.28 -9.55 -3.76
N PHE A 5 -9.22 -8.35 -3.19
CA PHE A 5 -9.07 -8.17 -1.77
C PHE A 5 -10.32 -8.58 -1.03
N PRO A 6 -10.20 -9.32 0.08
CA PRO A 6 -11.29 -9.41 1.02
C PRO A 6 -11.63 -8.01 1.54
N LYS A 7 -12.89 -7.78 1.81
CA LYS A 7 -13.33 -6.50 2.36
C LYS A 7 -12.61 -6.16 3.67
N THR A 8 -12.23 -7.17 4.43
CA THR A 8 -11.55 -7.00 5.70
C THR A 8 -10.14 -6.43 5.55
N GLU A 9 -9.54 -6.54 4.35
CA GLU A 9 -8.20 -6.00 4.10
C GLU A 9 -8.22 -4.65 3.41
N LYS A 10 -9.40 -4.12 3.08
CA LYS A 10 -9.52 -2.79 2.47
C LYS A 10 -9.60 -1.73 3.55
N LEU A 11 -8.73 -0.74 3.44
CA LEU A 11 -8.88 0.46 4.27
C LEU A 11 -9.89 1.35 3.59
N CYS A 12 -11.03 1.52 4.23
CA CYS A 12 -12.11 2.35 3.71
C CYS A 12 -12.72 3.15 4.85
N GLY A 13 -13.52 4.14 4.46
CA GLY A 13 -14.07 5.06 5.44
C GLY A 13 -13.25 6.34 5.50
N LYS A 14 -13.94 7.44 5.36
CA LYS A 14 -13.31 8.75 5.29
C LYS A 14 -12.45 9.04 6.51
N TYR A 15 -12.96 8.73 7.68
CA TYR A 15 -12.24 9.01 8.93
C TYR A 15 -10.92 8.24 9.02
N ALA A 16 -10.95 6.96 8.72
CA ALA A 16 -9.76 6.12 8.82
C ALA A 16 -8.68 6.55 7.83
N VAL A 17 -9.09 6.88 6.61
CA VAL A 17 -8.17 7.33 5.58
C VAL A 17 -7.56 8.69 5.94
N GLU A 18 -8.38 9.61 6.41
CA GLU A 18 -7.88 10.93 6.82
C GLU A 18 -6.92 10.82 7.99
N GLN A 19 -7.22 9.97 8.96
CA GLN A 19 -6.35 9.74 10.09
C GLN A 19 -4.99 9.20 9.66
N LEU A 20 -5.00 8.27 8.72
CA LEU A 20 -3.76 7.72 8.20
C LEU A 20 -2.89 8.80 7.55
N TYR A 21 -3.47 9.64 6.70
CA TYR A 21 -2.71 10.69 6.03
C TYR A 21 -2.27 11.79 6.98
N LYS A 22 -3.02 12.03 8.03
CA LYS A 22 -2.69 13.08 8.99
C LYS A 22 -1.66 12.63 10.02
N GLU A 23 -1.81 11.44 10.55
CA GLU A 23 -0.99 10.96 11.68
C GLU A 23 0.04 9.91 11.30
N GLY A 24 -0.09 9.30 10.14
CA GLY A 24 0.81 8.24 9.72
C GLY A 24 2.18 8.75 9.32
N LYS A 25 3.14 7.84 9.32
CA LYS A 25 4.48 8.10 8.81
C LYS A 25 4.48 7.89 7.30
N ARG A 26 5.40 8.57 6.61
CA ARG A 26 5.47 8.52 5.16
C ARG A 26 6.90 8.31 4.67
N PHE A 27 7.01 7.60 3.55
CA PHE A 27 8.28 7.46 2.85
C PHE A 27 8.00 7.12 1.39
N VAL A 28 9.04 7.16 0.58
CA VAL A 28 8.93 6.86 -0.84
C VAL A 28 9.85 5.69 -1.17
N VAL A 29 9.28 4.68 -1.84
CA VAL A 29 10.04 3.62 -2.52
C VAL A 29 9.53 3.65 -3.94
N TRP A 30 10.25 4.34 -4.81
CA TRP A 30 9.80 4.56 -6.19
C TRP A 30 9.36 3.24 -6.84
N PRO A 31 8.24 3.19 -7.55
CA PRO A 31 7.33 4.29 -7.91
C PRO A 31 6.17 4.49 -6.95
N LEU A 32 6.32 4.12 -5.68
CA LEU A 32 5.26 4.18 -4.68
C LEU A 32 5.58 5.20 -3.60
N ARG A 33 4.57 5.96 -3.21
CA ARG A 33 4.59 6.72 -1.97
C ARG A 33 3.79 5.95 -0.94
N VAL A 34 4.36 5.74 0.22
CA VAL A 34 3.76 4.90 1.24
C VAL A 34 3.46 5.73 2.49
N SER A 35 2.23 5.62 2.96
CA SER A 35 1.82 6.20 4.25
C SER A 35 1.35 5.06 5.13
N TYR A 36 1.79 5.02 6.38
CA TYR A 36 1.44 3.90 7.24
C TYR A 36 1.32 4.32 8.70
N MET A 37 0.52 3.57 9.43
CA MET A 37 0.42 3.70 10.88
C MET A 37 0.02 2.34 11.44
N GLN A 38 0.37 2.10 12.70
CA GLN A 38 0.03 0.84 13.34
C GLN A 38 -1.49 0.74 13.49
N SER A 39 -2.03 -0.44 13.17
CA SER A 39 -3.46 -0.69 13.31
C SER A 39 -3.79 -1.11 14.72
N GLN A 40 -4.97 -0.71 15.19
CA GLN A 40 -5.50 -1.19 16.45
C GLN A 40 -6.40 -2.41 16.25
N ASP A 41 -6.64 -2.77 15.00
CA ASP A 41 -7.39 -3.96 14.63
C ASP A 41 -6.49 -5.19 14.60
N ASP A 42 -7.11 -6.35 14.45
CA ASP A 42 -6.38 -7.62 14.36
C ASP A 42 -5.78 -7.88 13.00
N SER A 43 -6.10 -7.07 12.00
CA SER A 43 -5.64 -7.29 10.65
C SER A 43 -5.14 -6.00 10.01
N SER A 44 -4.24 -6.16 9.06
CA SER A 44 -3.79 -5.03 8.26
C SER A 44 -4.84 -4.66 7.22
N ARG A 45 -4.98 -3.36 6.98
CA ARG A 45 -5.88 -2.84 5.96
C ARG A 45 -5.10 -1.90 5.07
N ILE A 46 -5.34 -1.98 3.77
CA ILE A 46 -4.59 -1.17 2.83
C ILE A 46 -5.48 -0.39 1.88
N LEU A 47 -4.97 0.73 1.42
CA LEU A 47 -5.55 1.56 0.39
C LEU A 47 -4.58 1.60 -0.78
N ILE A 48 -5.09 1.29 -1.97
CA ILE A 48 -4.29 1.32 -3.19
C ILE A 48 -4.82 2.45 -4.07
N TRP A 49 -3.94 3.36 -4.46
CA TRP A 49 -4.33 4.54 -5.19
C TRP A 49 -3.49 4.75 -6.45
N ALA A 50 -4.15 4.86 -7.60
CA ALA A 50 -3.54 5.24 -8.86
C ALA A 50 -4.23 6.53 -9.31
N PRO A 51 -3.56 7.69 -9.23
CA PRO A 51 -4.24 8.97 -9.38
C PRO A 51 -4.65 9.28 -10.82
N LYS A 52 -5.83 9.87 -10.94
CA LYS A 52 -6.39 10.29 -12.23
C LYS A 52 -5.52 11.34 -12.90
N SER A 53 -4.82 12.15 -12.11
CA SER A 53 -3.93 13.17 -12.63
C SER A 53 -2.74 12.60 -13.40
N LEU A 54 -2.31 11.39 -13.07
CA LEU A 54 -1.20 10.72 -13.76
C LEU A 54 -1.68 9.81 -14.89
N PHE A 55 -2.83 9.19 -14.72
CA PHE A 55 -3.37 8.24 -15.70
C PHE A 55 -4.83 8.55 -15.97
N ARG A 56 -5.05 9.21 -17.07
CA ARG A 56 -6.37 9.70 -17.47
C ARG A 56 -7.37 8.57 -17.75
N HIS A 57 -6.87 7.46 -18.29
CA HIS A 57 -7.74 6.35 -18.66
C HIS A 57 -7.96 5.39 -17.51
N ALA A 58 -9.23 5.07 -17.27
CA ALA A 58 -9.60 4.16 -16.17
C ALA A 58 -8.96 2.78 -16.33
N VAL A 59 -8.78 2.33 -17.56
CA VAL A 59 -8.16 1.03 -17.85
C VAL A 59 -6.74 0.97 -17.26
N ASP A 60 -5.98 2.04 -17.44
CA ASP A 60 -4.61 2.10 -16.94
C ASP A 60 -4.58 2.13 -15.42
N ARG A 61 -5.46 2.93 -14.80
CA ARG A 61 -5.53 2.98 -13.35
C ARG A 61 -5.94 1.64 -12.74
N ASN A 62 -6.89 0.96 -13.39
CA ASN A 62 -7.34 -0.35 -12.92
C ASN A 62 -6.23 -1.39 -13.01
N ARG A 63 -5.45 -1.33 -14.09
CA ARG A 63 -4.31 -2.24 -14.27
C ARG A 63 -3.27 -2.03 -13.18
N LEU A 64 -2.91 -0.78 -12.90
CA LEU A 64 -1.96 -0.46 -11.85
C LEU A 64 -2.45 -0.92 -10.48
N ARG A 65 -3.72 -0.64 -10.17
CA ARG A 65 -4.28 -1.06 -8.89
C ARG A 65 -4.24 -2.57 -8.73
N ARG A 66 -4.55 -3.29 -9.80
CA ARG A 66 -4.50 -4.76 -9.79
C ARG A 66 -3.08 -5.26 -9.53
N GLN A 67 -2.10 -4.67 -10.20
CA GLN A 67 -0.70 -5.06 -10.02
C GLN A 67 -0.21 -4.75 -8.60
N MET A 68 -0.59 -3.61 -8.06
CA MET A 68 -0.22 -3.24 -6.70
C MET A 68 -0.86 -4.18 -5.67
N ARG A 69 -2.13 -4.52 -5.87
CA ARG A 69 -2.82 -5.47 -4.98
C ARG A 69 -2.17 -6.84 -5.03
N GLU A 70 -1.80 -7.30 -6.23
CA GLU A 70 -1.14 -8.59 -6.39
C GLU A 70 0.22 -8.61 -5.69
N ALA A 71 0.98 -7.54 -5.85
CA ALA A 71 2.28 -7.43 -5.19
C ALA A 71 2.13 -7.44 -3.66
N TYR A 72 1.11 -6.75 -3.14
CA TYR A 72 0.84 -6.78 -1.72
C TYR A 72 0.44 -8.19 -1.25
N ARG A 73 -0.48 -8.81 -1.97
CA ARG A 73 -0.98 -10.15 -1.61
C ARG A 73 0.16 -11.16 -1.47
N LEU A 74 1.13 -11.09 -2.37
CA LEU A 74 2.25 -12.03 -2.36
C LEU A 74 3.29 -11.75 -1.30
N ASN A 75 3.31 -10.52 -0.75
CA ASN A 75 4.33 -10.11 0.20
C ASN A 75 3.79 -9.73 1.57
N LYS A 76 2.49 -9.82 1.80
CA LYS A 76 1.88 -9.33 3.04
C LYS A 76 2.36 -10.08 4.29
N THR A 77 2.87 -11.28 4.14
CA THR A 77 3.40 -12.04 5.26
C THR A 77 4.69 -11.45 5.84
N LEU A 78 5.29 -10.50 5.13
CA LEU A 78 6.44 -9.77 5.65
C LEU A 78 6.08 -8.86 6.82
N LEU A 79 4.80 -8.48 6.93
CA LEU A 79 4.32 -7.68 8.07
C LEU A 79 4.06 -8.59 9.25
N GLU A 80 4.73 -8.33 10.35
CA GLU A 80 4.57 -9.14 11.56
C GLU A 80 3.43 -8.67 12.44
N THR A 81 3.08 -7.38 12.35
CA THR A 81 1.98 -6.81 13.11
C THR A 81 1.03 -6.07 12.16
N PRO A 82 -0.22 -5.84 12.58
CA PRO A 82 -1.18 -5.16 11.70
C PRO A 82 -0.88 -3.67 11.50
N TYR A 83 -1.07 -3.20 10.27
CA TYR A 83 -0.88 -1.81 9.90
C TYR A 83 -1.99 -1.33 8.99
N HIS A 84 -2.26 -0.04 9.06
CA HIS A 84 -3.04 0.66 8.03
C HIS A 84 -2.03 1.30 7.08
N ILE A 85 -2.11 0.98 5.80
CA ILE A 85 -1.12 1.42 4.82
C ILE A 85 -1.81 1.96 3.59
N ALA A 86 -1.34 3.09 3.08
CA ALA A 86 -1.78 3.63 1.80
C ALA A 86 -0.60 3.60 0.82
N PHE A 87 -0.81 2.97 -0.32
CA PHE A 87 0.16 2.91 -1.40
C PHE A 87 -0.32 3.78 -2.54
N ASN A 88 0.39 4.87 -2.82
CA ASN A 88 0.07 5.78 -3.91
C ASN A 88 1.10 5.65 -5.01
N TYR A 89 0.63 5.38 -6.23
CA TYR A 89 1.52 5.35 -7.38
C TYR A 89 1.87 6.78 -7.78
N ILE A 90 3.15 7.10 -7.94
CA ILE A 90 3.58 8.47 -8.16
C ILE A 90 4.35 8.71 -9.45
N ASP A 91 4.60 7.69 -10.26
CA ASP A 91 5.31 7.83 -11.51
C ASP A 91 4.34 8.11 -12.68
N LYS A 92 4.78 8.92 -13.63
CA LYS A 92 3.97 9.28 -14.78
C LYS A 92 3.80 8.13 -15.78
N THR A 93 4.71 7.19 -15.77
CA THR A 93 4.69 6.05 -16.69
C THR A 93 4.29 4.78 -15.94
N MET A 94 3.71 3.84 -16.69
CA MET A 94 3.37 2.55 -16.11
C MET A 94 4.61 1.67 -16.08
N GLN A 95 5.10 1.39 -14.89
CA GLN A 95 6.24 0.51 -14.71
C GLN A 95 5.81 -0.95 -14.79
N ASP A 96 6.75 -1.82 -15.12
CA ASP A 96 6.48 -3.25 -15.16
C ASP A 96 6.10 -3.77 -13.78
N TYR A 97 5.36 -4.87 -13.77
CA TYR A 97 4.99 -5.52 -12.52
C TYR A 97 6.20 -5.82 -11.64
N LYS A 98 7.33 -6.23 -12.24
CA LYS A 98 8.54 -6.53 -11.48
C LYS A 98 9.03 -5.33 -10.67
N VAL A 99 8.94 -4.15 -11.25
CA VAL A 99 9.34 -2.91 -10.56
C VAL A 99 8.40 -2.63 -9.39
N ILE A 100 7.11 -2.77 -9.64
CA ILE A 100 6.10 -2.54 -8.61
C ILE A 100 6.25 -3.57 -7.47
N ALA A 101 6.44 -4.82 -7.82
CA ALA A 101 6.59 -5.89 -6.82
C ALA A 101 7.83 -5.69 -5.95
N LYS A 102 8.93 -5.27 -6.55
CA LYS A 102 10.15 -4.99 -5.81
C LYS A 102 9.98 -3.82 -4.85
N ALA A 103 9.30 -2.77 -5.31
CA ALA A 103 9.02 -1.61 -4.47
C ALA A 103 8.10 -1.99 -3.31
N MET A 104 7.08 -2.79 -3.59
CA MET A 104 6.14 -3.25 -2.57
C MET A 104 6.86 -4.05 -1.49
N ARG A 105 7.71 -4.99 -1.89
CA ARG A 105 8.49 -5.80 -0.95
C ARG A 105 9.38 -4.93 -0.07
N LYS A 106 10.09 -3.99 -0.69
CA LYS A 106 10.93 -3.05 0.05
C LYS A 106 10.13 -2.22 1.04
N ALA A 107 8.96 -1.76 0.61
CA ALA A 107 8.11 -0.94 1.45
C ALA A 107 7.65 -1.72 2.69
N LEU A 108 7.20 -2.95 2.49
CA LEU A 108 6.71 -3.77 3.60
C LEU A 108 7.83 -4.12 4.57
N LEU A 109 9.02 -4.42 4.06
CA LEU A 109 10.17 -4.67 4.92
C LEU A 109 10.54 -3.43 5.74
N LYS A 110 10.48 -2.26 5.13
CA LYS A 110 10.79 -1.02 5.82
C LYS A 110 9.79 -0.71 6.92
N ILE A 111 8.51 -0.95 6.66
CA ILE A 111 7.47 -0.75 7.66
C ILE A 111 7.70 -1.68 8.85
N ASN A 112 7.97 -2.95 8.57
CA ASN A 112 8.19 -3.95 9.61
C ASN A 112 9.42 -3.61 10.45
N GLN A 113 10.48 -3.13 9.81
CA GLN A 113 11.70 -2.72 10.49
C GLN A 113 11.45 -1.51 11.40
N SER A 114 10.62 -0.58 10.96
CA SER A 114 10.26 0.59 11.75
C SER A 114 9.54 0.19 13.04
N SER A 115 8.71 -0.85 12.98
CA SER A 115 8.04 -1.38 14.17
C SER A 115 9.04 -1.88 15.21
N HIS A 116 10.09 -2.56 14.76
CA HIS A 116 11.12 -3.05 15.67
C HIS A 116 11.91 -1.92 16.31
N GLU A 117 12.15 -0.86 15.56
CA GLU A 117 12.88 0.30 16.08
C GLU A 117 12.09 1.04 17.15
N GLU A 118 10.77 1.06 17.04
CA GLU A 118 9.92 1.75 18.00
C GLU A 118 9.81 1.04 19.34
N VAL A 119 10.11 -0.24 19.38
CA VAL A 119 10.04 -1.03 20.60
C VAL A 119 11.20 -0.72 21.55
N ASP A 120 12.26 -0.21 21.02
CA ASP A 120 13.40 0.21 21.84
C ASP A 120 13.14 1.60 22.42
#